data_f1a79277370189d4b4ec691686092608
#
_entry.id   f1a79277370189d4b4ec691686092608
#
_cell.length_a   1.000
_cell.length_b   1.000
_cell.length_c   1.000
_cell.angle_alpha   90.00
_cell.angle_beta   90.00
_cell.angle_gamma   90.00
#
_symmetry.space_group_name_H-M   'P 1'
#
loop_
_entity.id
_entity.type
_entity.pdbx_description
1 polymer ?
#
loop_
_entity_poly.entity_id
_entity_poly.type
_entity_poly.pdbx_seq_one_letter_code
_entity_poly.pdbx_strand_id
1 'polypeptide(L)'
;MSTTLKSRQANFELMRIFAMYLILLWHIKGHFMADSDVYHPLVIKVTNLMSSCISFHVDLFILMTGYFGIRNNKNAIIKNLLLCTSYLWGLNLVSYFSTGSFDIMEIIFPISHSPWWFMTVYFMMVLVAPYVEKMFSTFSKKDWYAWLITITVINVYFGHLHHVGSVYLMGFNLINMINVYSIGAYIRTQQDNRGDNKVVLKVLGGVKGLRW
;
A
#
# COMPACT_ATOMS: atom_id res chain seq x y z
N MET A 1 -3.65 36.34 10.43
CA MET A 1 -4.01 34.94 10.14
C MET A 1 -2.76 34.10 10.30
N SER A 2 -2.57 33.49 11.47
CA SER A 2 -1.38 32.66 11.77
C SER A 2 -1.61 31.27 11.16
N THR A 3 -0.93 30.94 10.08
CA THR A 3 -0.86 29.58 9.53
C THR A 3 0.04 28.77 10.47
N THR A 4 -0.59 28.06 11.40
CA THR A 4 0.11 27.04 12.18
C THR A 4 0.59 25.96 11.24
N LEU A 5 1.88 25.97 10.93
CA LEU A 5 2.56 24.92 10.21
C LEU A 5 2.36 23.61 10.98
N LYS A 6 1.61 22.69 10.38
CA LYS A 6 1.33 21.38 10.92
C LYS A 6 2.63 20.63 11.13
N SER A 7 2.98 20.30 12.37
CA SER A 7 4.20 19.54 12.68
C SER A 7 4.15 18.20 11.93
N ARG A 8 4.99 18.02 10.94
CA ARG A 8 5.18 16.76 10.23
C ARG A 8 5.75 15.74 11.21
N GLN A 9 5.14 14.58 11.29
CA GLN A 9 5.65 13.49 12.12
C GLN A 9 6.83 12.83 11.38
N ALA A 10 8.04 13.24 11.72
CA ALA A 10 9.29 12.81 11.07
C ALA A 10 9.45 11.29 10.97
N ASN A 11 8.92 10.55 11.95
CA ASN A 11 8.98 9.08 11.96
C ASN A 11 8.21 8.44 10.78
N PHE A 12 7.03 8.96 10.44
CA PHE A 12 6.25 8.45 9.31
C PHE A 12 6.83 8.86 7.97
N GLU A 13 7.43 10.05 7.88
CA GLU A 13 8.17 10.44 6.67
C GLU A 13 9.39 9.54 6.46
N LEU A 14 10.12 9.21 7.52
CA LEU A 14 11.23 8.26 7.45
C LEU A 14 10.76 6.87 7.02
N MET A 15 9.64 6.39 7.56
CA MET A 15 9.05 5.11 7.13
C MET A 15 8.66 5.11 5.64
N ARG A 16 8.12 6.22 5.13
CA ARG A 16 7.79 6.36 3.69
C ARG A 16 9.04 6.31 2.82
N ILE A 17 10.08 7.04 3.21
CA ILE A 17 11.37 7.03 2.49
C ILE A 17 11.97 5.63 2.50
N PHE A 18 11.94 4.95 3.64
CA PHE A 18 12.43 3.58 3.76
C PHE A 18 11.63 2.61 2.88
N ALA A 19 10.31 2.69 2.89
CA ALA A 19 9.46 1.86 2.04
C ALA A 19 9.73 2.11 0.54
N MET A 20 9.91 3.37 0.12
CA MET A 20 10.29 3.71 -1.26
C MET A 20 11.66 3.13 -1.63
N TYR A 21 12.63 3.18 -0.72
CA TYR A 21 13.94 2.57 -0.93
C TYR A 21 13.84 1.05 -1.13
N LEU A 22 13.03 0.36 -0.33
CA LEU A 22 12.79 -1.08 -0.49
C LEU A 22 12.09 -1.41 -1.82
N ILE A 23 11.13 -0.58 -2.27
CA ILE A 23 10.50 -0.73 -3.59
C ILE A 23 11.55 -0.61 -4.71
N LEU A 24 12.44 0.38 -4.61
CA LEU A 24 13.51 0.57 -5.58
C LEU A 24 14.43 -0.67 -5.65
N LEU A 25 14.85 -1.18 -4.50
CA LEU A 25 15.66 -2.40 -4.42
C LEU A 25 14.95 -3.62 -5.04
N TRP A 26 13.64 -3.75 -4.80
CA TRP A 26 12.84 -4.82 -5.39
C TRP A 26 12.82 -4.75 -6.92
N HIS A 27 12.61 -3.57 -7.48
CA HIS A 27 12.60 -3.38 -8.94
C HIS A 27 13.98 -3.56 -9.58
N ILE A 28 15.04 -3.02 -8.95
CA ILE A 28 16.42 -3.23 -9.40
C ILE A 28 16.72 -4.72 -9.46
N LYS A 29 16.39 -5.47 -8.41
CA LYS A 29 16.56 -6.94 -8.41
C LYS A 29 15.79 -7.61 -9.55
N GLY A 30 14.54 -7.24 -9.78
CA GLY A 30 13.72 -7.82 -10.85
C GLY A 30 14.36 -7.65 -12.23
N HIS A 31 14.91 -6.48 -12.51
CA HIS A 31 15.58 -6.21 -13.78
C HIS A 31 16.93 -6.94 -13.90
N PHE A 32 17.74 -6.96 -12.85
CA PHE A 32 19.04 -7.65 -12.89
C PHE A 32 18.93 -9.18 -12.97
N MET A 33 17.83 -9.76 -12.48
CA MET A 33 17.62 -11.21 -12.43
C MET A 33 16.69 -11.73 -13.53
N ALA A 34 16.36 -10.89 -14.53
CA ALA A 34 15.52 -11.31 -15.65
C ALA A 34 16.15 -12.49 -16.42
N ASP A 35 17.50 -12.53 -16.51
CA ASP A 35 18.26 -13.61 -17.15
C ASP A 35 18.93 -14.51 -16.07
N SER A 36 18.11 -15.20 -15.27
CA SER A 36 18.58 -16.03 -14.16
C SER A 36 19.56 -17.14 -14.57
N ASP A 37 19.51 -17.58 -15.81
CA ASP A 37 20.37 -18.66 -16.34
C ASP A 37 21.85 -18.28 -16.44
N VAL A 38 22.15 -16.98 -16.39
CA VAL A 38 23.52 -16.44 -16.47
C VAL A 38 24.20 -16.39 -15.10
N TYR A 39 23.45 -16.47 -14.00
CA TYR A 39 23.99 -16.24 -12.66
C TYR A 39 24.35 -17.52 -11.92
N HIS A 40 25.44 -17.47 -11.15
CA HIS A 40 25.82 -18.57 -10.27
C HIS A 40 24.69 -18.87 -9.24
N PRO A 41 24.41 -20.17 -8.95
CA PRO A 41 23.32 -20.57 -8.03
C PRO A 41 23.35 -19.91 -6.66
N LEU A 42 24.53 -19.58 -6.14
CA LEU A 42 24.69 -18.87 -4.87
C LEU A 42 24.12 -17.44 -4.96
N VAL A 43 24.36 -16.74 -6.06
CA VAL A 43 23.84 -15.38 -6.30
C VAL A 43 22.32 -15.41 -6.30
N ILE A 44 21.72 -16.38 -6.98
CA ILE A 44 20.26 -16.57 -7.03
C ILE A 44 19.70 -16.81 -5.61
N LYS A 45 20.32 -17.67 -4.81
CA LYS A 45 19.88 -17.94 -3.44
C LYS A 45 19.95 -16.71 -2.55
N VAL A 46 21.06 -15.98 -2.57
CA VAL A 46 21.25 -14.76 -1.79
C VAL A 46 20.23 -13.70 -2.20
N THR A 47 20.01 -13.50 -3.49
CA THR A 47 19.06 -12.52 -4.01
C THR A 47 17.61 -12.88 -3.67
N ASN A 48 17.26 -14.17 -3.69
CA ASN A 48 15.94 -14.62 -3.26
C ASN A 48 15.73 -14.42 -1.75
N LEU A 49 16.74 -14.67 -0.92
CA LEU A 49 16.69 -14.38 0.50
C LEU A 49 16.50 -12.87 0.76
N MET A 50 17.28 -12.02 0.11
CA MET A 50 17.11 -10.56 0.19
C MET A 50 15.70 -10.14 -0.23
N SER A 51 15.16 -10.70 -1.31
CA SER A 51 13.81 -10.41 -1.78
C SER A 51 12.75 -10.76 -0.75
N SER A 52 12.90 -11.92 -0.09
CA SER A 52 11.98 -12.33 0.98
C SER A 52 12.04 -11.35 2.16
N CYS A 53 13.23 -10.83 2.49
CA CYS A 53 13.40 -9.84 3.55
C CYS A 53 12.80 -8.47 3.23
N ILE A 54 12.67 -8.09 1.95
CA ILE A 54 12.15 -6.78 1.53
C ILE A 54 10.73 -6.84 0.97
N SER A 55 10.10 -8.02 0.91
CA SER A 55 8.78 -8.23 0.29
C SER A 55 7.64 -7.40 0.88
N PHE A 56 7.78 -6.95 2.14
CA PHE A 56 6.79 -6.14 2.84
C PHE A 56 6.80 -4.64 2.46
N HIS A 57 7.59 -4.24 1.46
CA HIS A 57 7.78 -2.84 1.08
C HIS A 57 6.48 -2.08 0.76
N VAL A 58 5.57 -2.69 0.00
CA VAL A 58 4.25 -2.11 -0.31
C VAL A 58 3.34 -2.14 0.92
N ASP A 59 3.41 -3.19 1.72
CA ASP A 59 2.59 -3.35 2.92
C ASP A 59 2.85 -2.23 3.94
N LEU A 60 4.06 -1.67 4.01
CA LEU A 60 4.35 -0.51 4.86
C LEU A 60 3.50 0.72 4.48
N PHE A 61 3.28 0.97 3.18
CA PHE A 61 2.41 2.06 2.75
C PHE A 61 0.96 1.81 3.12
N ILE A 62 0.50 0.57 2.94
CA ILE A 62 -0.88 0.20 3.27
C ILE A 62 -1.10 0.23 4.78
N LEU A 63 -0.12 -0.22 5.57
CA LEU A 63 -0.15 -0.15 7.04
C LEU A 63 -0.28 1.31 7.51
N MET A 64 0.54 2.21 6.98
CA MET A 64 0.44 3.64 7.29
C MET A 64 -0.90 4.21 6.85
N THR A 65 -1.40 3.81 5.69
CA THR A 65 -2.70 4.24 5.19
C THR A 65 -3.83 3.79 6.13
N GLY A 66 -3.78 2.57 6.66
CA GLY A 66 -4.71 2.08 7.68
C GLY A 66 -4.59 2.82 9.01
N TYR A 67 -3.37 3.13 9.42
CA TYR A 67 -3.13 3.90 10.64
C TYR A 67 -3.70 5.32 10.57
N PHE A 68 -3.55 6.02 9.45
CA PHE A 68 -4.11 7.37 9.28
C PHE A 68 -5.58 7.37 8.85
N GLY A 69 -6.07 6.28 8.30
CA GLY A 69 -7.39 6.16 7.68
C GLY A 69 -7.47 6.86 6.31
N ILE A 70 -8.22 6.27 5.40
CA ILE A 70 -8.49 6.87 4.10
C ILE A 70 -9.63 7.87 4.25
N ARG A 71 -9.34 9.15 3.99
CA ARG A 71 -10.39 10.16 3.83
C ARG A 71 -11.07 9.99 2.48
N ASN A 72 -12.40 9.98 2.50
CA ASN A 72 -13.20 10.03 1.28
C ASN A 72 -13.11 11.43 0.65
N ASN A 73 -11.96 11.76 0.10
CA ASN A 73 -11.73 13.01 -0.63
C ASN A 73 -11.76 12.72 -2.13
N LYS A 74 -12.94 12.89 -2.74
CA LYS A 74 -13.14 12.67 -4.19
C LYS A 74 -12.11 13.39 -5.04
N ASN A 75 -11.77 14.63 -4.68
CA ASN A 75 -10.80 15.43 -5.44
C ASN A 75 -9.38 14.82 -5.38
N ALA A 76 -8.97 14.30 -4.24
CA ALA A 76 -7.67 13.63 -4.13
C ALA A 76 -7.63 12.33 -4.94
N ILE A 77 -8.72 11.56 -4.92
CA ILE A 77 -8.85 10.32 -5.71
C ILE A 77 -8.76 10.64 -7.21
N ILE A 78 -9.55 11.61 -7.68
CA ILE A 78 -9.56 12.05 -9.08
C ILE A 78 -8.19 12.58 -9.50
N LYS A 79 -7.54 13.38 -8.64
CA LYS A 79 -6.20 13.92 -8.93
C LYS A 79 -5.17 12.79 -9.10
N ASN A 80 -5.17 11.79 -8.21
CA ASN A 80 -4.26 10.66 -8.31
C ASN A 80 -4.55 9.81 -9.55
N LEU A 81 -5.82 9.60 -9.87
CA LEU A 81 -6.24 8.89 -11.08
C LEU A 81 -5.74 9.61 -12.35
N LEU A 82 -5.97 10.91 -12.45
CA LEU A 82 -5.50 11.72 -13.58
C LEU A 82 -3.97 11.73 -13.68
N LEU A 83 -3.28 11.79 -12.55
CA LEU A 83 -1.82 11.73 -12.53
C LEU A 83 -1.31 10.38 -13.09
N CYS A 84 -1.85 9.26 -12.64
CA CYS A 84 -1.48 7.93 -13.15
C CYS A 84 -1.79 7.80 -14.65
N THR A 85 -2.96 8.23 -15.07
CA THR A 85 -3.38 8.20 -16.48
C THR A 85 -2.45 9.03 -17.36
N SER A 86 -2.09 10.24 -16.92
CA SER A 86 -1.17 11.11 -17.69
C SER A 86 0.24 10.50 -17.80
N TYR A 87 0.73 9.82 -16.74
CA TYR A 87 2.00 9.10 -16.83
C TYR A 87 1.95 7.96 -17.85
N LEU A 88 0.89 7.16 -17.83
CA LEU A 88 0.74 6.04 -18.77
C LEU A 88 0.61 6.53 -20.21
N TRP A 89 -0.14 7.58 -20.43
CA TRP A 89 -0.25 8.19 -21.76
C TRP A 89 1.09 8.74 -22.25
N GLY A 90 1.86 9.38 -21.36
CA GLY A 90 3.20 9.85 -21.67
C GLY A 90 4.16 8.70 -22.04
N LEU A 91 4.13 7.59 -21.28
CA LEU A 91 4.95 6.41 -21.58
C LEU A 91 4.54 5.75 -22.90
N ASN A 92 3.24 5.63 -23.20
CA ASN A 92 2.75 5.10 -24.47
C ASN A 92 3.19 5.98 -25.66
N LEU A 93 3.17 7.31 -25.49
CA LEU A 93 3.65 8.25 -26.50
C LEU A 93 5.15 8.08 -26.76
N VAL A 94 5.96 7.95 -25.71
CA VAL A 94 7.42 7.70 -25.83
C VAL A 94 7.67 6.36 -26.49
N SER A 95 6.92 5.32 -26.12
CA SER A 95 7.02 3.99 -26.74
C SER A 95 6.71 4.05 -28.24
N TYR A 96 5.66 4.75 -28.61
CA TYR A 96 5.30 4.95 -30.02
C TYR A 96 6.43 5.59 -30.84
N PHE A 97 7.06 6.66 -30.31
CA PHE A 97 8.14 7.34 -31.03
C PHE A 97 9.46 6.54 -31.05
N SER A 98 9.71 5.66 -30.06
CA SER A 98 10.95 4.91 -29.96
C SER A 98 10.91 3.54 -30.63
N THR A 99 9.79 2.84 -30.55
CA THR A 99 9.64 1.45 -31.02
C THR A 99 8.54 1.24 -32.04
N GLY A 100 7.70 2.27 -32.31
CA GLY A 100 6.50 2.17 -33.13
C GLY A 100 5.35 1.40 -32.45
N SER A 101 5.52 0.94 -31.21
CA SER A 101 4.50 0.20 -30.49
C SER A 101 3.52 1.15 -29.78
N PHE A 102 2.23 0.80 -29.87
CA PHE A 102 1.15 1.59 -29.30
C PHE A 102 0.10 0.65 -28.71
N ASP A 103 -0.14 0.74 -27.41
CA ASP A 103 -1.14 -0.08 -26.75
C ASP A 103 -2.41 0.73 -26.46
N ILE A 104 -3.44 0.49 -27.30
CA ILE A 104 -4.75 1.15 -27.15
C ILE A 104 -5.44 0.74 -25.83
N MET A 105 -5.25 -0.49 -25.37
CA MET A 105 -5.89 -0.98 -24.16
C MET A 105 -5.33 -0.29 -22.91
N GLU A 106 -4.03 0.01 -22.87
CA GLU A 106 -3.44 0.82 -21.79
C GLU A 106 -3.98 2.26 -21.77
N ILE A 107 -4.35 2.80 -22.92
CA ILE A 107 -4.90 4.16 -23.01
C ILE A 107 -6.34 4.21 -22.51
N ILE A 108 -7.15 3.23 -22.92
CA ILE A 108 -8.59 3.18 -22.57
C ILE A 108 -8.76 2.71 -21.12
N PHE A 109 -7.94 1.75 -20.69
CA PHE A 109 -8.00 1.14 -19.36
C PHE A 109 -6.68 1.33 -18.57
N PRO A 110 -6.29 2.57 -18.27
CA PRO A 110 -4.96 2.86 -17.71
C PRO A 110 -4.71 2.20 -16.35
N ILE A 111 -5.76 1.84 -15.61
CA ILE A 111 -5.64 1.22 -14.29
C ILE A 111 -5.70 -0.30 -14.39
N SER A 112 -6.63 -0.86 -15.16
CA SER A 112 -6.89 -2.29 -15.19
C SER A 112 -6.00 -3.06 -16.18
N HIS A 113 -5.42 -2.40 -17.15
CA HIS A 113 -4.56 -3.02 -18.18
C HIS A 113 -3.08 -2.67 -18.03
N SER A 114 -2.76 -1.80 -17.07
CA SER A 114 -1.39 -1.35 -16.79
C SER A 114 -0.58 -2.44 -16.07
N PRO A 115 0.75 -2.52 -16.29
CA PRO A 115 1.66 -3.32 -15.48
C PRO A 115 1.73 -2.85 -14.02
N TRP A 116 1.10 -1.74 -13.68
CA TRP A 116 1.11 -1.15 -12.34
C TRP A 116 0.02 -1.74 -11.44
N TRP A 117 0.09 -3.04 -11.21
CA TRP A 117 -0.84 -3.80 -10.36
C TRP A 117 -1.16 -3.10 -9.04
N PHE A 118 -0.16 -2.44 -8.42
CA PHE A 118 -0.33 -1.74 -7.15
C PHE A 118 -1.38 -0.64 -7.25
N MET A 119 -1.35 0.18 -8.32
CA MET A 119 -2.31 1.27 -8.50
C MET A 119 -3.72 0.74 -8.66
N THR A 120 -3.90 -0.34 -9.41
CA THR A 120 -5.20 -1.01 -9.58
C THR A 120 -5.77 -1.45 -8.24
N VAL A 121 -4.99 -2.20 -7.45
CA VAL A 121 -5.44 -2.72 -6.15
C VAL A 121 -5.60 -1.59 -5.13
N TYR A 122 -4.74 -0.58 -5.17
CA TYR A 122 -4.86 0.61 -4.31
C TYR A 122 -6.15 1.40 -4.58
N PHE A 123 -6.53 1.62 -5.84
CA PHE A 123 -7.80 2.26 -6.16
C PHE A 123 -9.00 1.43 -5.71
N MET A 124 -8.97 0.11 -5.88
CA MET A 124 -9.99 -0.78 -5.31
C MET A 124 -10.08 -0.62 -3.79
N MET A 125 -8.93 -0.57 -3.09
CA MET A 125 -8.87 -0.36 -1.65
C MET A 125 -9.48 1.00 -1.25
N VAL A 126 -9.18 2.08 -1.99
CA VAL A 126 -9.73 3.42 -1.72
C VAL A 126 -11.26 3.44 -1.85
N LEU A 127 -11.82 2.69 -2.81
CA LEU A 127 -13.28 2.57 -2.98
C LEU A 127 -13.94 1.78 -1.84
N VAL A 128 -13.26 0.76 -1.33
CA VAL A 128 -13.77 -0.12 -0.25
C VAL A 128 -13.54 0.49 1.14
N ALA A 129 -12.51 1.29 1.31
CA ALA A 129 -12.07 1.83 2.61
C ALA A 129 -13.17 2.56 3.41
N PRO A 130 -14.06 3.39 2.84
CA PRO A 130 -15.11 4.05 3.61
C PRO A 130 -16.08 3.05 4.29
N TYR A 131 -16.34 1.93 3.64
CA TYR A 131 -17.21 0.87 4.16
C TYR A 131 -16.52 0.08 5.27
N VAL A 132 -15.25 -0.23 5.06
CA VAL A 132 -14.39 -0.90 6.05
C VAL A 132 -14.21 -0.02 7.29
N GLU A 133 -13.95 1.27 7.14
CA GLU A 133 -13.86 2.22 8.27
C GLU A 133 -15.19 2.32 9.05
N LYS A 134 -16.31 2.34 8.35
CA LYS A 134 -17.63 2.33 9.00
C LYS A 134 -17.84 1.04 9.80
N MET A 135 -17.45 -0.11 9.26
CA MET A 135 -17.48 -1.38 9.97
C MET A 135 -16.58 -1.34 11.22
N PHE A 136 -15.33 -0.86 11.08
CA PHE A 136 -14.39 -0.77 12.20
C PHE A 136 -14.87 0.14 13.34
N SER A 137 -15.64 1.19 13.02
CA SER A 137 -16.18 2.10 14.03
C SER A 137 -17.18 1.44 14.99
N THR A 138 -17.74 0.28 14.63
CA THR A 138 -18.68 -0.48 15.45
C THR A 138 -18.02 -1.63 16.21
N PHE A 139 -16.75 -1.91 15.96
CA PHE A 139 -16.06 -3.08 16.51
C PHE A 139 -15.75 -2.96 17.99
N SER A 140 -16.17 -3.98 18.75
CA SER A 140 -15.64 -4.25 20.08
C SER A 140 -14.22 -4.86 19.99
N LYS A 141 -13.53 -4.99 21.14
CA LYS A 141 -12.22 -5.69 21.16
C LYS A 141 -12.30 -7.13 20.64
N LYS A 142 -13.39 -7.82 20.93
CA LYS A 142 -13.58 -9.21 20.44
C LYS A 142 -13.78 -9.25 18.94
N ASP A 143 -14.54 -8.29 18.38
CA ASP A 143 -14.77 -8.18 16.94
C ASP A 143 -13.46 -7.89 16.20
N TRP A 144 -12.59 -7.04 16.75
CA TRP A 144 -11.28 -6.77 16.20
C TRP A 144 -10.41 -8.03 16.10
N TYR A 145 -10.33 -8.83 17.19
CA TYR A 145 -9.56 -10.08 17.15
C TYR A 145 -10.17 -11.08 16.17
N ALA A 146 -11.49 -11.26 16.19
CA ALA A 146 -12.16 -12.15 15.26
C ALA A 146 -11.91 -11.74 13.80
N TRP A 147 -12.05 -10.45 13.49
CA TRP A 147 -11.77 -9.91 12.16
C TRP A 147 -10.33 -10.13 11.72
N LEU A 148 -9.35 -9.71 12.54
CA LEU A 148 -7.93 -9.84 12.19
C LEU A 148 -7.51 -11.29 11.98
N ILE A 149 -7.98 -12.21 12.81
CA ILE A 149 -7.72 -13.64 12.64
C ILE A 149 -8.36 -14.12 11.33
N THR A 150 -9.64 -13.81 11.11
CA THR A 150 -10.37 -14.28 9.93
C THR A 150 -9.73 -13.79 8.63
N ILE A 151 -9.47 -12.47 8.53
CA ILE A 151 -8.91 -11.91 7.29
C ILE A 151 -7.48 -12.39 7.06
N THR A 152 -6.68 -12.59 8.14
CA THR A 152 -5.33 -13.15 8.03
C THR A 152 -5.38 -14.62 7.57
N VAL A 153 -6.26 -15.44 8.13
CA VAL A 153 -6.43 -16.83 7.70
C VAL A 153 -6.84 -16.91 6.23
N ILE A 154 -7.81 -16.08 5.81
CA ILE A 154 -8.22 -16.01 4.41
C ILE A 154 -7.04 -15.59 3.52
N ASN A 155 -6.30 -14.55 3.92
CA ASN A 155 -5.14 -14.07 3.15
C ASN A 155 -4.04 -15.12 3.03
N VAL A 156 -3.69 -15.80 4.12
CA VAL A 156 -2.66 -16.84 4.10
C VAL A 156 -3.11 -18.06 3.31
N TYR A 157 -4.34 -18.52 3.54
CA TYR A 157 -4.84 -19.73 2.88
C TYR A 157 -4.98 -19.53 1.37
N PHE A 158 -5.73 -18.52 0.93
CA PHE A 158 -5.99 -18.29 -0.50
C PHE A 158 -4.88 -17.52 -1.20
N GLY A 159 -4.14 -16.68 -0.50
CA GLY A 159 -3.08 -15.85 -1.08
C GLY A 159 -1.72 -16.55 -1.17
N HIS A 160 -1.45 -17.54 -0.33
CA HIS A 160 -0.12 -18.16 -0.24
C HIS A 160 -0.12 -19.70 -0.27
N LEU A 161 -1.10 -20.36 0.35
CA LEU A 161 -1.10 -21.82 0.47
C LEU A 161 -1.88 -22.52 -0.64
N HIS A 162 -2.99 -21.98 -1.05
CA HIS A 162 -3.88 -22.59 -2.04
C HIS A 162 -3.87 -21.78 -3.33
N HIS A 163 -3.29 -22.37 -4.38
CA HIS A 163 -3.13 -21.74 -5.70
C HIS A 163 -4.47 -21.72 -6.46
N VAL A 164 -5.39 -20.83 -6.05
CA VAL A 164 -6.69 -20.68 -6.71
C VAL A 164 -6.69 -19.41 -7.57
N GLY A 165 -6.49 -19.59 -8.87
CA GLY A 165 -6.72 -18.57 -9.89
C GLY A 165 -6.10 -17.20 -9.57
N SER A 166 -6.87 -16.15 -9.79
CA SER A 166 -6.46 -14.76 -9.57
C SER A 166 -6.33 -14.33 -8.10
N VAL A 167 -6.78 -15.15 -7.15
CA VAL A 167 -6.63 -14.86 -5.71
C VAL A 167 -5.20 -15.14 -5.25
N TYR A 168 -4.52 -16.09 -5.91
CA TYR A 168 -3.12 -16.41 -5.64
C TYR A 168 -2.20 -15.43 -6.36
N LEU A 169 -1.85 -14.35 -5.70
CA LEU A 169 -0.93 -13.33 -6.23
C LEU A 169 0.20 -13.01 -5.22
N MET A 170 0.59 -13.96 -4.37
CA MET A 170 1.69 -13.81 -3.40
C MET A 170 1.60 -12.51 -2.57
N GLY A 171 0.40 -12.12 -2.16
CA GLY A 171 0.15 -10.86 -1.44
C GLY A 171 -0.15 -9.65 -2.33
N PHE A 172 -0.01 -9.74 -3.64
CA PHE A 172 -0.29 -8.64 -4.58
C PHE A 172 -1.78 -8.53 -4.92
N ASN A 173 -2.65 -8.55 -3.92
CA ASN A 173 -4.10 -8.58 -4.10
C ASN A 173 -4.83 -7.71 -3.06
N LEU A 174 -6.13 -7.46 -3.32
CA LEU A 174 -6.98 -6.64 -2.47
C LEU A 174 -7.17 -7.23 -1.06
N ILE A 175 -7.20 -8.55 -0.91
CA ILE A 175 -7.37 -9.22 0.40
C ILE A 175 -6.20 -8.92 1.30
N ASN A 176 -4.97 -9.00 0.78
CA ASN A 176 -3.76 -8.63 1.52
C ASN A 176 -3.80 -7.14 1.90
N MET A 177 -4.17 -6.26 0.99
CA MET A 177 -4.28 -4.83 1.30
C MET A 177 -5.31 -4.55 2.40
N ILE A 178 -6.47 -5.20 2.38
CA ILE A 178 -7.49 -5.07 3.43
C ILE A 178 -6.93 -5.61 4.76
N ASN A 179 -6.22 -6.73 4.74
CA ASN A 179 -5.61 -7.31 5.94
C ASN A 179 -4.61 -6.33 6.58
N VAL A 180 -3.63 -5.86 5.81
CA VAL A 180 -2.60 -4.93 6.30
C VAL A 180 -3.20 -3.57 6.72
N TYR A 181 -4.17 -3.07 5.97
CA TYR A 181 -4.94 -1.88 6.33
C TYR A 181 -5.65 -2.05 7.68
N SER A 182 -6.28 -3.21 7.89
CA SER A 182 -6.96 -3.52 9.16
C SER A 182 -6.01 -3.53 10.34
N ILE A 183 -4.78 -4.04 10.17
CA ILE A 183 -3.74 -3.99 11.21
C ILE A 183 -3.39 -2.54 11.55
N GLY A 184 -3.19 -1.69 10.54
CA GLY A 184 -2.93 -0.26 10.74
C GLY A 184 -4.06 0.45 11.48
N ALA A 185 -5.32 0.19 11.10
CA ALA A 185 -6.50 0.75 11.73
C ALA A 185 -6.67 0.26 13.18
N TYR A 186 -6.36 -1.01 13.45
CA TYR A 186 -6.35 -1.55 14.81
C TYR A 186 -5.32 -0.87 15.71
N ILE A 187 -4.09 -0.66 15.22
CA ILE A 187 -3.03 0.06 15.96
C ILE A 187 -3.51 1.47 16.32
N ARG A 188 -4.13 2.21 15.37
CA ARG A 188 -4.73 3.52 15.63
C ARG A 188 -5.76 3.46 16.75
N THR A 189 -6.71 2.53 16.68
CA THR A 189 -7.77 2.36 17.67
C THR A 189 -7.22 2.06 19.06
N GLN A 190 -6.17 1.26 19.17
CA GLN A 190 -5.51 0.95 20.44
C GLN A 190 -4.82 2.18 21.05
N GLN A 191 -4.21 3.02 20.23
CA GLN A 191 -3.60 4.26 20.69
C GLN A 191 -4.65 5.27 21.20
N ASP A 192 -5.75 5.41 20.46
CA ASP A 192 -6.86 6.30 20.84
C ASP A 192 -7.49 5.84 22.19
N ASN A 193 -7.62 4.53 22.41
CA ASN A 193 -8.20 3.95 23.62
C ASN A 193 -7.27 4.01 24.85
N ARG A 194 -5.95 4.02 24.68
CA ARG A 194 -5.00 4.07 25.81
C ARG A 194 -4.98 5.41 26.54
N GLY A 195 -5.60 6.45 26.01
CA GLY A 195 -5.55 7.77 26.63
C GLY A 195 -4.14 8.40 26.63
N ASP A 196 -3.13 7.69 26.12
CA ASP A 196 -1.74 8.14 25.98
C ASP A 196 -1.62 9.37 25.09
N ASN A 197 -2.63 9.61 24.24
CA ASN A 197 -2.74 10.85 23.48
C ASN A 197 -2.81 12.11 24.36
N LYS A 198 -3.32 12.02 25.59
CA LYS A 198 -3.37 13.17 26.50
C LYS A 198 -2.01 13.42 27.17
N VAL A 199 -1.25 12.41 27.46
CA VAL A 199 0.05 12.52 28.12
C VAL A 199 1.15 12.84 27.12
N VAL A 200 1.22 12.12 26.00
CA VAL A 200 2.20 12.35 24.92
C VAL A 200 1.93 13.70 24.23
N LEU A 201 0.68 14.09 24.01
CA LEU A 201 0.34 15.42 23.48
C LEU A 201 0.58 16.54 24.48
N LYS A 202 0.49 16.30 25.79
CA LYS A 202 0.89 17.26 26.82
C LYS A 202 2.42 17.42 26.93
N VAL A 203 3.15 16.33 26.75
CA VAL A 203 4.63 16.33 26.80
C VAL A 203 5.24 16.85 25.49
N LEU A 204 4.59 16.66 24.34
CA LEU A 204 5.04 17.11 23.02
C LEU A 204 4.41 18.43 22.56
N GLY A 205 3.76 19.20 23.47
CA GLY A 205 3.28 20.55 23.17
C GLY A 205 2.01 20.61 22.33
N GLY A 206 0.92 20.07 22.83
CA GLY A 206 -0.43 20.56 22.56
C GLY A 206 -0.92 20.59 21.10
N VAL A 207 -0.84 19.51 20.37
CA VAL A 207 -1.46 19.45 19.03
C VAL A 207 -2.86 18.84 19.13
N LYS A 208 -3.86 19.67 19.44
CA LYS A 208 -5.27 19.34 19.22
C LYS A 208 -5.55 19.38 17.72
N GLY A 209 -6.05 18.28 17.19
CA GLY A 209 -6.77 18.30 15.91
C GLY A 209 -5.99 17.90 14.65
N LEU A 210 -5.23 16.82 14.69
CA LEU A 210 -4.69 16.22 13.47
C LEU A 210 -5.60 15.10 12.97
N ARG A 211 -6.74 15.49 12.36
CA ARG A 211 -7.48 14.63 11.44
C ARG A 211 -7.13 15.05 10.03
N TRP A 212 -6.64 14.13 9.26
CA TRP A 212 -6.36 14.30 7.82
C TRP A 212 -7.62 14.21 7.00
#